data_39179bdb635b24b205a5543b6f99bb1d
#
_entry.id   39179bdb635b24b205a5543b6f99bb1d
#
_cell.length_a   1.000
_cell.length_b   1.000
_cell.length_c   1.000
_cell.angle_alpha   90.00
_cell.angle_beta   90.00
_cell.angle_gamma   90.00
#
_symmetry.space_group_name_H-M   'P 1'
#
loop_
_entity.id
_entity.type
_entity.pdbx_description
1 polymer ?
#
loop_
_entity_poly.entity_id
_entity_poly.type
_entity_poly.pdbx_seq_one_letter_code
_entity_poly.pdbx_strand_id
1 'polypeptide(L)'
;MSVSTLHNEYKEAAPQWELVRLAAKGQEAIKDKRVKFLPMSNGMRQLDADMQGDVYKAYLSRAEYPNWVQDALRTATGLISKQMPEVKLPTSMRDMEQNATDDGFSLKQMYSRTCNDVIF
;
A
#
# COMPACT_ATOMS: atom_id res chain seq x y z
N MET A 1 -1.12 -19.92 -25.76
CA MET A 1 -1.57 -18.87 -24.81
C MET A 1 -0.57 -17.73 -24.94
N SER A 2 -1.04 -16.51 -25.09
CA SER A 2 -0.15 -15.34 -25.07
C SER A 2 0.40 -15.12 -23.68
N VAL A 3 1.69 -14.80 -23.54
CA VAL A 3 2.36 -14.48 -22.25
C VAL A 3 1.69 -13.29 -21.53
N SER A 4 0.92 -12.48 -22.26
CA SER A 4 0.18 -11.32 -21.74
C SER A 4 -1.18 -11.67 -21.09
N THR A 5 -1.57 -12.95 -21.09
CA THR A 5 -2.88 -13.34 -20.53
C THR A 5 -2.73 -13.55 -19.02
N LEU A 6 -3.36 -12.69 -18.22
CA LEU A 6 -3.41 -12.80 -16.78
C LEU A 6 -4.17 -14.07 -16.33
N HIS A 7 -3.65 -14.76 -15.33
CA HIS A 7 -4.32 -15.92 -14.72
C HIS A 7 -5.68 -15.49 -14.12
N ASN A 8 -6.67 -16.38 -14.17
CA ASN A 8 -8.02 -16.05 -13.70
C ASN A 8 -8.06 -15.68 -12.22
N GLU A 9 -7.38 -16.43 -11.36
CA GLU A 9 -7.29 -16.13 -9.92
C GLU A 9 -6.67 -14.74 -9.66
N TYR A 10 -5.69 -14.33 -10.47
CA TYR A 10 -5.13 -12.98 -10.38
C TYR A 10 -6.18 -11.91 -10.72
N LYS A 11 -6.99 -12.13 -11.74
CA LYS A 11 -8.05 -11.17 -12.13
C LYS A 11 -9.10 -11.01 -11.04
N GLU A 12 -9.43 -12.10 -10.34
CA GLU A 12 -10.38 -12.11 -9.24
C GLU A 12 -9.80 -11.43 -7.97
N ALA A 13 -8.53 -11.68 -7.68
CA ALA A 13 -7.86 -11.13 -6.50
C ALA A 13 -7.40 -9.67 -6.66
N ALA A 14 -7.08 -9.23 -7.88
CA ALA A 14 -6.53 -7.90 -8.13
C ALA A 14 -7.38 -6.74 -7.58
N PRO A 15 -8.73 -6.73 -7.68
CA PRO A 15 -9.55 -5.68 -7.10
C PRO A 15 -9.47 -5.63 -5.57
N GLN A 16 -9.35 -6.79 -4.91
CA GLN A 16 -9.20 -6.87 -3.44
C GLN A 16 -7.82 -6.35 -3.03
N TRP A 17 -6.77 -6.69 -3.76
CA TRP A 17 -5.43 -6.17 -3.49
C TRP A 17 -5.34 -4.66 -3.67
N GLU A 18 -6.05 -4.09 -4.68
CA GLU A 18 -6.12 -2.63 -4.82
C GLU A 18 -6.74 -1.97 -3.58
N LEU A 19 -7.81 -2.56 -3.04
CA LEU A 19 -8.46 -2.05 -1.83
C LEU A 19 -7.52 -2.10 -0.61
N VAL A 20 -6.84 -3.23 -0.42
CA VAL A 20 -5.87 -3.38 0.68
C VAL A 20 -4.74 -2.38 0.56
N ARG A 21 -4.18 -2.21 -0.64
CA ARG A 21 -3.12 -1.21 -0.88
C ARG A 21 -3.58 0.23 -0.61
N LEU A 22 -4.81 0.56 -0.96
CA LEU A 22 -5.37 1.89 -0.66
C LEU A 22 -5.56 2.09 0.84
N ALA A 23 -6.07 1.08 1.55
CA ALA A 23 -6.19 1.10 3.00
C ALA A 23 -4.83 1.25 3.70
N ALA A 24 -3.79 0.57 3.19
CA ALA A 24 -2.43 0.67 3.69
C ALA A 24 -1.80 2.05 3.45
N LYS A 25 -2.12 2.71 2.33
CA LYS A 25 -1.66 4.08 2.02
C LYS A 25 -2.32 5.15 2.90
N GLY A 26 -3.46 4.83 3.52
CA GLY A 26 -4.14 5.68 4.48
C GLY A 26 -5.10 6.70 3.88
N GLN A 27 -5.45 7.70 4.70
CA GLN A 27 -6.54 8.63 4.46
C GLN A 27 -6.47 9.37 3.13
N GLU A 28 -5.30 9.89 2.76
CA GLU A 28 -5.15 10.70 1.55
C GLU A 28 -5.46 9.88 0.29
N ALA A 29 -4.94 8.66 0.20
CA ALA A 29 -5.17 7.78 -0.94
C ALA A 29 -6.66 7.39 -1.10
N ILE A 30 -7.40 7.29 0.02
CA ILE A 30 -8.84 7.02 0.01
C ILE A 30 -9.62 8.27 -0.42
N LYS A 31 -9.25 9.45 0.07
CA LYS A 31 -9.87 10.72 -0.34
C LYS A 31 -9.66 11.02 -1.82
N ASP A 32 -8.50 10.69 -2.38
CA ASP A 32 -8.20 10.87 -3.80
C ASP A 32 -9.13 10.05 -4.72
N LYS A 33 -9.61 8.89 -4.26
CA LYS A 33 -10.59 8.09 -5.00
C LYS A 33 -12.03 8.63 -4.94
N ARG A 34 -12.25 9.69 -4.18
CA ARG A 34 -13.50 10.49 -4.13
C ARG A 34 -14.78 9.64 -4.05
N VAL A 35 -15.64 9.75 -5.04
CA VAL A 35 -16.99 9.12 -5.08
C VAL A 35 -16.94 7.60 -4.93
N LYS A 36 -15.83 6.94 -5.24
CA LYS A 36 -15.68 5.48 -5.09
C LYS A 36 -15.82 5.03 -3.62
N PHE A 37 -15.24 5.79 -2.68
CA PHE A 37 -15.28 5.49 -1.25
C PHE A 37 -16.09 6.49 -0.43
N LEU A 38 -16.27 7.70 -0.95
CA LEU A 38 -17.01 8.78 -0.31
C LEU A 38 -18.15 9.22 -1.25
N PRO A 39 -19.23 8.43 -1.35
CA PRO A 39 -20.33 8.71 -2.27
C PRO A 39 -21.06 10.02 -1.87
N MET A 40 -21.50 10.75 -2.89
CA MET A 40 -22.34 11.93 -2.67
C MET A 40 -23.70 11.50 -2.11
N SER A 41 -24.18 12.21 -1.10
CA SER A 41 -25.54 12.03 -0.59
C SER A 41 -26.58 12.48 -1.63
N ASN A 42 -27.82 12.01 -1.49
CA ASN A 42 -28.90 12.41 -2.39
C ASN A 42 -29.13 13.92 -2.37
N GLY A 43 -29.01 14.57 -1.21
CA GLY A 43 -29.14 16.03 -1.09
C GLY A 43 -28.04 16.78 -1.86
N MET A 44 -26.82 16.27 -1.87
CA MET A 44 -25.72 16.87 -2.67
C MET A 44 -25.96 16.74 -4.17
N ARG A 45 -26.56 15.63 -4.62
CA ARG A 45 -26.83 15.38 -6.04
C ARG A 45 -27.94 16.26 -6.61
N GLN A 46 -28.77 16.83 -5.75
CA GLN A 46 -29.88 17.72 -6.13
C GLN A 46 -29.47 19.20 -6.22
N LEU A 47 -28.24 19.53 -5.81
CA LEU A 47 -27.71 20.88 -5.89
C LEU A 47 -27.27 21.22 -7.33
N ASP A 48 -27.26 22.52 -7.65
CA ASP A 48 -26.65 23.01 -8.87
C ASP A 48 -25.17 22.64 -8.96
N ALA A 49 -24.64 22.46 -10.17
CA ALA A 49 -23.31 21.91 -10.40
C ALA A 49 -22.20 22.63 -9.64
N ASP A 50 -22.27 23.97 -9.57
CA ASP A 50 -21.28 24.78 -8.86
C ASP A 50 -21.35 24.57 -7.35
N MET A 51 -22.54 24.60 -6.77
CA MET A 51 -22.76 24.36 -5.33
C MET A 51 -22.44 22.92 -4.95
N GLN A 52 -22.73 21.95 -5.84
CA GLN A 52 -22.43 20.55 -5.63
C GLN A 52 -20.93 20.33 -5.45
N GLY A 53 -20.11 20.97 -6.30
CA GLY A 53 -18.65 20.89 -6.23
C GLY A 53 -18.07 21.37 -4.91
N ASP A 54 -18.53 22.52 -4.42
CA ASP A 54 -18.04 23.12 -3.19
C ASP A 54 -18.51 22.38 -1.93
N VAL A 55 -19.77 21.95 -1.91
CA VAL A 55 -20.30 21.13 -0.81
C VAL A 55 -19.58 19.79 -0.74
N TYR A 56 -19.28 19.18 -1.89
CA TYR A 56 -18.54 17.93 -1.92
C TYR A 56 -17.09 18.09 -1.47
N LYS A 57 -16.41 19.17 -1.87
CA LYS A 57 -15.05 19.49 -1.35
C LYS A 57 -15.06 19.68 0.15
N ALA A 58 -16.04 20.42 0.70
CA ALA A 58 -16.19 20.59 2.13
C ALA A 58 -16.49 19.28 2.87
N TYR A 59 -17.22 18.36 2.24
CA TYR A 59 -17.45 17.02 2.76
C TYR A 59 -16.14 16.20 2.78
N LEU A 60 -15.38 16.19 1.69
CA LEU A 60 -14.07 15.50 1.60
C LEU A 60 -13.08 16.02 2.65
N SER A 61 -13.03 17.35 2.87
CA SER A 61 -12.10 17.92 3.84
C SER A 61 -12.40 17.47 5.28
N ARG A 62 -13.68 17.29 5.62
CA ARG A 62 -14.13 16.86 6.95
C ARG A 62 -14.19 15.35 7.14
N ALA A 63 -14.17 14.58 6.04
CA ALA A 63 -14.18 13.14 6.11
C ALA A 63 -12.88 12.64 6.77
N GLU A 64 -13.02 11.81 7.80
CA GLU A 64 -11.89 11.18 8.48
C GLU A 64 -11.89 9.68 8.20
N TYR A 65 -10.72 9.15 7.90
CA TYR A 65 -10.50 7.72 7.76
C TYR A 65 -9.51 7.27 8.84
N PRO A 66 -9.92 6.42 9.76
CA PRO A 66 -9.01 5.91 10.79
C PRO A 66 -7.96 5.01 10.14
N ASN A 67 -6.68 5.37 10.30
CA ASN A 67 -5.55 4.68 9.67
C ASN A 67 -5.18 3.34 10.36
N TRP A 68 -6.12 2.63 10.93
CA TRP A 68 -5.88 1.40 11.68
C TRP A 68 -5.12 0.35 10.88
N VAL A 69 -5.44 0.19 9.61
CA VAL A 69 -4.75 -0.77 8.73
C VAL A 69 -3.29 -0.36 8.55
N GLN A 70 -3.03 0.90 8.28
CA GLN A 70 -1.68 1.44 8.13
C GLN A 70 -0.87 1.27 9.42
N ASP A 71 -1.46 1.56 10.57
CA ASP A 71 -0.79 1.45 11.87
C ASP A 71 -0.53 -0.01 12.25
N ALA A 72 -1.47 -0.91 11.96
CA ALA A 72 -1.29 -2.35 12.15
C ALA A 72 -0.13 -2.89 11.27
N LEU A 73 -0.07 -2.49 10.00
CA LEU A 73 1.00 -2.88 9.09
C LEU A 73 2.36 -2.33 9.53
N ARG A 74 2.43 -1.07 9.94
CA ARG A 74 3.65 -0.47 10.49
C ARG A 74 4.13 -1.20 11.74
N THR A 75 3.20 -1.56 12.62
CA THR A 75 3.52 -2.32 13.83
C THR A 75 4.05 -3.71 13.49
N ALA A 76 3.40 -4.43 12.56
CA ALA A 76 3.85 -5.74 12.10
C ALA A 76 5.24 -5.67 11.47
N THR A 77 5.48 -4.70 10.59
CA THR A 77 6.80 -4.47 9.98
C THR A 77 7.86 -4.14 11.04
N GLY A 78 7.51 -3.30 12.01
CA GLY A 78 8.40 -2.96 13.12
C GLY A 78 8.78 -4.17 13.97
N LEU A 79 7.83 -5.09 14.22
CA LEU A 79 8.10 -6.33 14.96
C LEU A 79 9.01 -7.28 14.17
N ILE A 80 8.78 -7.44 12.88
CA ILE A 80 9.62 -8.26 11.99
C ILE A 80 11.04 -7.67 11.91
N SER A 81 11.15 -6.35 11.77
CA SER A 81 12.44 -5.66 11.67
C SER A 81 13.23 -5.65 12.96
N LYS A 82 12.57 -5.84 14.11
CA LYS A 82 13.23 -5.88 15.42
C LYS A 82 14.15 -7.10 15.57
N GLN A 83 13.80 -8.21 14.95
CA GLN A 83 14.59 -9.44 14.93
C GLN A 83 15.14 -9.67 13.53
N MET A 84 16.20 -8.95 13.16
CA MET A 84 16.91 -9.20 11.90
C MET A 84 17.44 -10.64 11.90
N PRO A 85 17.20 -11.41 10.82
CA PRO A 85 17.73 -12.76 10.72
C PRO A 85 19.26 -12.72 10.71
N GLU A 86 19.88 -13.62 11.46
CA GLU A 86 21.30 -13.86 11.36
C GLU A 86 21.54 -14.74 10.13
N VAL A 87 22.24 -14.18 9.14
CA VAL A 87 22.57 -14.89 7.91
C VAL A 87 24.01 -15.38 8.01
N LYS A 88 24.21 -16.70 7.98
CA LYS A 88 25.54 -17.32 7.95
C LYS A 88 25.86 -17.72 6.51
N LEU A 89 26.72 -16.96 5.86
CA LEU A 89 27.17 -17.23 4.50
C LEU A 89 28.47 -18.03 4.51
N PRO A 90 28.67 -18.96 3.55
CA PRO A 90 29.97 -19.59 3.33
C PRO A 90 31.02 -18.53 2.94
N THR A 91 32.29 -18.84 3.20
CA THR A 91 33.40 -17.90 3.00
C THR A 91 33.47 -17.32 1.60
N SER A 92 33.07 -18.11 0.58
CA SER A 92 33.03 -17.70 -0.82
C SER A 92 31.93 -16.67 -1.15
N MET A 93 30.97 -16.44 -0.25
CA MET A 93 29.82 -15.54 -0.45
C MET A 93 29.78 -14.39 0.57
N ARG A 94 30.85 -14.21 1.35
CA ARG A 94 30.88 -13.15 2.39
C ARG A 94 30.69 -11.74 1.84
N ASP A 95 31.18 -11.50 0.63
CA ASP A 95 31.02 -10.19 -0.01
C ASP A 95 29.54 -9.84 -0.25
N MET A 96 28.67 -10.85 -0.43
CA MET A 96 27.23 -10.66 -0.58
C MET A 96 26.55 -10.17 0.72
N GLU A 97 27.18 -10.33 1.86
CA GLU A 97 26.63 -9.81 3.12
C GLU A 97 26.51 -8.27 3.09
N GLN A 98 27.50 -7.62 2.46
CA GLN A 98 27.54 -6.16 2.35
C GLN A 98 27.08 -5.65 0.97
N ASN A 99 27.29 -6.41 -0.09
CA ASN A 99 26.93 -6.06 -1.48
C ASN A 99 26.11 -7.20 -2.10
N ALA A 100 24.83 -7.29 -1.76
CA ALA A 100 23.94 -8.34 -2.28
C ALA A 100 23.33 -7.99 -3.64
N THR A 101 23.32 -6.71 -4.01
CA THR A 101 22.75 -6.21 -5.26
C THR A 101 23.72 -5.28 -5.97
N ASP A 102 23.56 -5.12 -7.29
CA ASP A 102 24.36 -4.19 -8.11
C ASP A 102 24.26 -2.73 -7.62
N ASP A 103 23.16 -2.39 -6.94
CA ASP A 103 22.94 -1.06 -6.33
C ASP A 103 23.67 -0.88 -4.98
N GLY A 104 24.43 -1.87 -4.52
CA GLY A 104 25.20 -1.81 -3.28
C GLY A 104 24.39 -2.02 -2.00
N PHE A 105 23.18 -2.61 -2.07
CA PHE A 105 22.44 -2.97 -0.88
C PHE A 105 23.03 -4.20 -0.20
N SER A 106 23.14 -4.13 1.12
CA SER A 106 23.47 -5.31 1.93
C SER A 106 22.34 -6.32 1.96
N LEU A 107 22.63 -7.57 2.25
CA LEU A 107 21.62 -8.63 2.37
C LEU A 107 20.54 -8.29 3.40
N LYS A 108 20.90 -7.62 4.49
CA LYS A 108 19.96 -7.12 5.51
C LYS A 108 19.04 -6.03 5.00
N GLN A 109 19.56 -5.11 4.20
CA GLN A 109 18.76 -4.05 3.58
C GLN A 109 17.81 -4.63 2.53
N MET A 110 18.27 -5.58 1.73
CA MET A 110 17.44 -6.31 0.77
C MET A 110 16.30 -7.05 1.46
N TYR A 111 16.58 -7.76 2.57
CA TYR A 111 15.56 -8.42 3.38
C TYR A 111 14.52 -7.43 3.92
N SER A 112 14.97 -6.32 4.52
CA SER A 112 14.08 -5.29 5.05
C SER A 112 13.18 -4.69 3.96
N ARG A 113 13.74 -4.42 2.77
CA ARG A 113 13.00 -3.92 1.62
C ARG A 113 11.97 -4.94 1.14
N THR A 114 12.35 -6.21 1.00
CA THR A 114 11.42 -7.28 0.61
C THR A 114 10.26 -7.43 1.60
N CYS A 115 10.54 -7.37 2.91
CA CYS A 115 9.49 -7.41 3.93
C CYS A 115 8.51 -6.23 3.78
N ASN A 116 9.02 -5.03 3.50
CA ASN A 116 8.17 -3.87 3.26
C ASN A 116 7.34 -4.03 1.97
N ASP A 117 7.95 -4.49 0.88
CA ASP A 117 7.28 -4.67 -0.41
C ASP A 117 6.21 -5.78 -0.38
N VAL A 118 6.35 -6.77 0.49
CA VAL A 118 5.34 -7.85 0.68
C VAL A 118 4.18 -7.38 1.55
N ILE A 119 4.42 -6.49 2.51
CA ILE A 119 3.41 -6.00 3.45
C ILE A 119 2.65 -4.79 2.88
N PHE A 120 3.28 -3.96 2.07
CA PHE A 120 2.73 -2.75 1.44
C PHE A 120 2.60 -2.86 -0.08
#